data_2741ce2f89962b7309e9ae5d8f674b00
#
_entry.id   2741ce2f89962b7309e9ae5d8f674b00
#
_cell.length_a   1.000
_cell.length_b   1.000
_cell.length_c   1.000
_cell.angle_alpha   90.00
_cell.angle_beta   90.00
_cell.angle_gamma   90.00
#
_symmetry.space_group_name_H-M   'P 1'
#
loop_
_entity.id
_entity.type
_entity.pdbx_description
1 polymer ?
#
loop_
_entity_poly.entity_id
_entity_poly.type
_entity_poly.pdbx_seq_one_letter_code
_entity_poly.pdbx_strand_id
1 'polypeptide(L)' 'MFKLIATMRRGSATGIAAAWVRYETIEAARTGTATLFRDDRVLRAMIVRNEIPPAFVEWVER' A
#
# COMPACT_ATOMS: atom_id res chain seq x y z
N MET A 1 13.13 4.77 0.27
CA MET A 1 12.27 3.59 0.37
C MET A 1 10.80 3.97 0.28
N PHE A 2 9.95 3.01 -0.03
CA PHE A 2 8.52 3.22 -0.22
C PHE A 2 7.74 2.32 0.71
N LYS A 3 6.54 2.75 1.06
CA LYS A 3 5.59 1.92 1.80
C LYS A 3 4.19 2.11 1.22
N LEU A 4 3.30 1.19 1.58
CA LEU A 4 1.93 1.20 1.09
C LEU A 4 0.97 1.55 2.22
N ILE A 5 -0.02 2.38 1.91
CA ILE A 5 -1.11 2.69 2.83
C ILE A 5 -2.39 2.20 2.17
N ALA A 6 -2.99 1.18 2.74
CA ALA A 6 -4.21 0.59 2.20
C ALA A 6 -5.45 1.27 2.79
N THR A 7 -6.41 1.57 1.92
CA THR A 7 -7.74 1.99 2.35
C THR A 7 -8.62 0.75 2.34
N MET A 8 -9.10 0.38 3.51
CA MET A 8 -9.88 -0.85 3.71
C MET A 8 -11.36 -0.54 3.75
N ARG A 9 -12.16 -1.57 3.47
CA ARG A 9 -13.60 -1.49 3.70
C ARG A 9 -13.87 -1.19 5.17
N ARG A 10 -14.95 -0.48 5.43
CA ARG A 10 -15.37 -0.12 6.78
C ARG A 10 -15.47 -1.35 7.67
N GLY A 11 -14.88 -1.28 8.84
CA GLY A 11 -14.89 -2.37 9.81
C GLY A 11 -13.81 -3.44 9.59
N SER A 12 -13.03 -3.33 8.51
CA SER A 12 -11.94 -4.27 8.26
C SER A 12 -10.68 -3.85 9.01
N ALA A 13 -9.95 -4.83 9.52
CA ALA A 13 -8.68 -4.60 10.18
C ALA A 13 -7.52 -4.84 9.21
N THR A 14 -6.44 -4.08 9.36
CA THR A 14 -5.23 -4.26 8.58
C THR A 14 -4.42 -5.42 9.16
N GLY A 15 -4.32 -6.51 8.41
CA GLY A 15 -3.50 -7.65 8.79
C GLY A 15 -2.71 -8.18 7.60
N ILE A 16 -2.61 -7.38 6.53
CA ILE A 16 -1.99 -7.81 5.27
C ILE A 16 -0.51 -7.52 5.31
N ALA A 17 0.31 -8.56 5.21
CA ALA A 17 1.77 -8.44 5.31
C ALA A 17 2.34 -7.41 4.32
N ALA A 18 1.82 -7.35 3.10
CA ALA A 18 2.32 -6.42 2.08
C ALA A 18 2.21 -4.95 2.49
N ALA A 19 1.29 -4.60 3.40
CA ALA A 19 1.14 -3.23 3.90
C ALA A 19 2.21 -2.85 4.93
N TRP A 20 2.95 -3.82 5.45
CA TRP A 20 3.96 -3.60 6.48
C TRP A 20 5.39 -3.67 5.96
N VAL A 21 5.56 -4.01 4.68
CA VAL A 21 6.87 -4.19 4.04
C VAL A 21 7.36 -2.86 3.51
N ARG A 22 8.67 -2.65 3.55
CA ARG A 22 9.32 -1.53 2.89
C ARG A 22 9.78 -1.97 1.52
N TYR A 23 9.58 -1.12 0.53
CA TYR A 23 9.95 -1.40 -0.85
C TYR A 23 11.08 -0.47 -1.28
N GLU A 24 12.10 -1.01 -1.91
CA GLU A 24 13.28 -0.23 -2.32
C GLU A 24 13.02 0.58 -3.58
N THR A 25 12.15 0.09 -4.47
CA THR A 25 11.86 0.73 -5.74
C THR A 25 10.36 0.96 -5.89
N ILE A 26 9.99 1.89 -6.77
CA ILE A 26 8.59 2.15 -7.06
C ILE A 26 7.94 0.93 -7.76
N GLU A 27 8.70 0.23 -8.60
CA GLU A 27 8.20 -0.98 -9.27
C GLU A 27 7.88 -2.07 -8.26
N ALA A 28 8.74 -2.26 -7.27
CA ALA A 28 8.48 -3.23 -6.20
C ALA A 28 7.24 -2.83 -5.39
N ALA A 29 7.05 -1.54 -5.12
CA ALA A 29 5.88 -1.04 -4.43
C ALA A 29 4.60 -1.29 -5.25
N ARG A 30 4.66 -1.09 -6.56
CA ARG A 30 3.53 -1.37 -7.46
C ARG A 30 3.17 -2.86 -7.47
N THR A 31 4.17 -3.73 -7.46
CA THR A 31 3.96 -5.17 -7.34
C THR A 31 3.30 -5.50 -6.00
N GLY A 32 3.73 -4.81 -4.93
CA GLY A 32 3.13 -4.96 -3.61
C GLY A 32 1.65 -4.58 -3.59
N THR A 33 1.24 -3.55 -4.35
CA THR A 33 -0.17 -3.17 -4.43
C THR A 33 -1.01 -4.28 -5.07
N ALA A 34 -0.48 -4.98 -6.07
CA ALA A 34 -1.17 -6.11 -6.67
C ALA A 34 -1.42 -7.23 -5.64
N THR A 35 -0.47 -7.45 -4.74
CA THR A 35 -0.63 -8.39 -3.65
C THR A 35 -1.70 -7.93 -2.66
N LEU A 36 -1.74 -6.63 -2.33
CA LEU A 36 -2.79 -6.07 -1.48
C LEU A 36 -4.17 -6.30 -2.08
N PHE A 37 -4.31 -6.12 -3.38
CA PHE A 37 -5.60 -6.25 -4.05
C PHE A 37 -6.12 -7.68 -4.18
N ARG A 38 -5.34 -8.66 -3.78
CA ARG A 38 -5.84 -10.03 -3.62
C ARG A 38 -6.85 -10.12 -2.48
N ASP A 39 -6.75 -9.22 -1.51
CA ASP A 39 -7.73 -9.12 -0.45
C ASP A 39 -8.84 -8.18 -0.92
N ASP A 40 -10.06 -8.68 -1.03
CA ASP A 40 -11.19 -7.92 -1.54
C ASP A 40 -11.66 -6.81 -0.60
N ARG A 41 -11.15 -6.79 0.63
CA ARG A 41 -11.42 -5.71 1.59
C ARG A 41 -10.63 -4.45 1.29
N VAL A 42 -9.58 -4.55 0.49
CA VAL A 42 -8.77 -3.40 0.09
C VAL A 42 -9.47 -2.67 -1.05
N LEU A 43 -9.81 -1.39 -0.83
CA LEU A 43 -10.49 -0.57 -1.82
C LEU A 43 -9.51 0.10 -2.76
N ARG A 44 -8.43 0.62 -2.20
CA ARG A 44 -7.35 1.25 -2.96
C ARG A 44 -6.11 1.33 -2.09
N ALA A 45 -4.98 1.66 -2.70
CA ALA A 45 -3.72 1.81 -1.98
C ALA A 45 -3.02 3.09 -2.39
N MET A 46 -2.26 3.66 -1.46
CA MET A 46 -1.43 4.82 -1.72
C MET A 46 0.03 4.41 -1.54
N ILE A 47 0.86 4.75 -2.52
CA ILE A 47 2.30 4.57 -2.40
C ILE A 47 2.87 5.88 -1.87
N VAL A 48 3.65 5.81 -0.80
CA VAL A 48 4.32 6.96 -0.22
C VAL A 48 5.79 6.67 -0.01
N ARG A 49 6.60 7.72 0.02
CA ARG A 49 7.98 7.59 0.48
C ARG A 49 7.99 7.41 1.98
N ASN A 50 8.78 6.45 2.45
CA ASN A 50 8.91 6.16 3.89
C ASN A 50 9.86 7.16 4.54
N GLU A 51 9.37 8.38 4.74
CA GLU A 51 10.09 9.47 5.40
C GLU A 51 9.13 10.19 6.35
N ILE A 52 9.62 11.18 7.07
CA ILE A 52 8.83 11.91 8.08
C ILE A 52 8.78 13.39 7.70
N PRO A 53 7.58 13.92 7.34
CA PRO A 53 6.33 13.17 7.12
C PRO A 53 6.39 12.37 5.82
N PRO A 54 5.57 11.33 5.69
CA PRO A 54 5.54 10.54 4.46
C PRO A 54 5.17 11.41 3.26
N ALA A 55 5.88 11.23 2.15
CA ALA A 55 5.62 11.97 0.93
C ALA A 55 4.79 11.14 -0.03
N PHE A 56 3.67 11.71 -0.48
CA PHE A 56 2.79 11.07 -1.46
C PHE A 56 3.52 10.82 -2.79
N VAL A 57 3.35 9.65 -3.36
CA VAL A 57 3.88 9.29 -4.68
C VAL A 57 2.73 9.07 -5.66
N GLU A 58 1.88 8.10 -5.41
CA GLU A 58 0.75 7.84 -6.30
C GLU A 58 -0.35 7.03 -5.63
N TRP A 59 -1.57 7.16 -6.17
CA TRP A 59 -2.68 6.29 -5.84
C TRP A 59 -2.71 5.11 -6.80
N VAL A 60 -3.05 3.93 -6.27
CA VAL A 60 -3.29 2.74 -7.08
C VAL A 60 -4.73 2.29 -6.81
N GLU A 61 -5.56 2.33 -7.83
CA GLU A 61 -6.96 1.92 -7.75
C GLU A 61 -7.10 0.45 -8.13
N ARG A 62 -8.13 -0.16 -7.53
CA ARG A 62 -8.48 -1.53 -7.88
C ARG A 62 -9.01 -1.62 -9.31
#